data_26c72ec36aaa0117fb9e710f63a764f9
#
_entry.id   26c72ec36aaa0117fb9e710f63a764f9
#
_cell.length_a   1.000
_cell.length_b   1.000
_cell.length_c   1.000
_cell.angle_alpha   90.00
_cell.angle_beta   90.00
_cell.angle_gamma   90.00
#
_symmetry.space_group_name_H-M   'P 1'
#
loop_
_entity.id
_entity.type
_entity.pdbx_description
1 polymer ?
#
loop_
_entity_poly.entity_id
_entity_poly.type
_entity_poly.pdbx_seq_one_letter_code
_entity_poly.pdbx_strand_id
1 'polypeptide(L)'
;MKAESLEQAYELNQKRTACVLGGMVWLKMGNRIVTTAIDLSGLGLDTITETESEFVIGCMTPLRDLELHQGLHTYTKGAIRESLRHIVGVQFRNCATVGGSIWGRFGFSDVLTMLLALDTEVELFKGGRVCLSDFVKMPKDRDILVRIIIKKTPLKVVYLSQRNSKTDFPVLACCIRLSENGVRAVYGARPAKAFLLEDEEGLL
;
A
#
# COMPACT_ATOMS: atom_id res chain seq x y z
N MET A 1 -6.56 -5.41 -21.82
CA MET A 1 -6.39 -6.87 -22.00
C MET A 1 -6.46 -7.49 -20.62
N LYS A 2 -7.37 -8.41 -20.38
CA LYS A 2 -7.44 -9.19 -19.14
C LYS A 2 -6.36 -10.26 -19.17
N ALA A 3 -5.47 -10.27 -18.20
CA ALA A 3 -4.41 -11.27 -18.12
C ALA A 3 -4.96 -12.61 -17.62
N GLU A 4 -4.46 -13.69 -18.19
CA GLU A 4 -4.82 -15.07 -17.83
C GLU A 4 -3.85 -15.65 -16.81
N SER A 5 -2.63 -15.07 -16.70
CA SER A 5 -1.63 -15.44 -15.71
C SER A 5 -0.72 -14.25 -15.36
N LEU A 6 0.06 -14.39 -14.28
CA LEU A 6 1.09 -13.41 -13.89
C LEU A 6 2.23 -13.35 -14.92
N GLU A 7 2.59 -14.48 -15.53
CA GLU A 7 3.58 -14.57 -16.59
C GLU A 7 3.18 -13.70 -17.77
N GLN A 8 1.95 -13.88 -18.26
CA GLN A 8 1.40 -13.10 -19.37
C GLN A 8 1.36 -11.60 -19.01
N ALA A 9 0.91 -11.27 -17.83
CA ALA A 9 0.87 -9.88 -17.35
C ALA A 9 2.27 -9.26 -17.31
N TYR A 10 3.26 -10.00 -16.82
CA TYR A 10 4.65 -9.57 -16.77
C TYR A 10 5.23 -9.33 -18.16
N GLU A 11 5.08 -10.28 -19.07
CA GLU A 11 5.56 -10.16 -20.46
C GLU A 11 4.97 -8.95 -21.18
N LEU A 12 3.65 -8.75 -21.03
CA LEU A 12 2.97 -7.58 -21.58
C LEU A 12 3.50 -6.27 -20.99
N ASN A 13 3.81 -6.27 -19.67
CA ASN A 13 4.25 -5.07 -18.96
C ASN A 13 5.68 -4.64 -19.33
N GLN A 14 6.47 -5.49 -20.01
CA GLN A 14 7.83 -5.12 -20.47
C GLN A 14 7.81 -4.03 -21.54
N LYS A 15 6.71 -3.82 -22.24
CA LYS A 15 6.54 -2.77 -23.24
C LYS A 15 6.45 -1.39 -22.57
N ARG A 16 7.20 -0.42 -23.07
CA ARG A 16 7.26 0.95 -22.49
C ARG A 16 5.90 1.63 -22.34
N THR A 17 4.98 1.37 -23.26
CA THR A 17 3.63 1.95 -23.30
C THR A 17 2.58 1.05 -22.65
N ALA A 18 2.99 -0.07 -22.05
CA ALA A 18 2.11 -0.90 -21.26
C ALA A 18 1.92 -0.34 -19.84
N CYS A 19 0.79 -0.67 -19.22
CA CYS A 19 0.48 -0.27 -17.85
C CYS A 19 -0.41 -1.32 -17.20
N VAL A 20 -0.02 -1.79 -16.02
CA VAL A 20 -0.88 -2.58 -15.14
C VAL A 20 -1.94 -1.67 -14.54
N LEU A 21 -3.20 -2.11 -14.60
CA LEU A 21 -4.33 -1.38 -14.07
C LEU A 21 -4.57 -1.79 -12.61
N GLY A 22 -4.55 -0.82 -11.70
CA GLY A 22 -5.21 -0.93 -10.41
C GLY A 22 -6.61 -0.31 -10.50
N GLY A 23 -7.01 0.50 -9.51
CA GLY A 23 -8.29 1.21 -9.53
C GLY A 23 -8.40 2.34 -10.56
N MET A 24 -7.38 2.58 -11.34
CA MET A 24 -7.27 3.61 -12.39
C MET A 24 -7.51 5.07 -11.94
N VAL A 25 -7.61 5.34 -10.68
CA VAL A 25 -8.02 6.64 -10.13
C VAL A 25 -7.02 7.74 -10.52
N TRP A 26 -5.73 7.46 -10.39
CA TRP A 26 -4.65 8.36 -10.82
C TRP A 26 -4.34 8.26 -12.31
N LEU A 27 -4.42 7.07 -12.87
CA LEU A 27 -4.08 6.83 -14.26
C LEU A 27 -4.98 7.64 -15.21
N LYS A 28 -6.27 7.76 -14.89
CA LYS A 28 -7.24 8.55 -15.66
C LYS A 28 -6.94 10.05 -15.66
N MET A 29 -6.27 10.56 -14.66
CA MET A 29 -5.95 11.98 -14.52
C MET A 29 -4.64 12.36 -15.22
N GLY A 30 -3.88 11.36 -15.66
CA GLY A 30 -2.59 11.56 -16.32
C GLY A 30 -2.73 11.63 -17.85
N ASN A 31 -1.73 12.25 -18.49
CA ASN A 31 -1.65 12.37 -19.95
C ASN A 31 -0.75 11.29 -20.60
N ARG A 32 -0.46 10.22 -19.85
CA ARG A 32 0.39 9.14 -20.36
C ARG A 32 -0.32 8.36 -21.46
N ILE A 33 0.36 8.17 -22.59
CA ILE A 33 -0.15 7.28 -23.65
C ILE A 33 0.03 5.82 -23.18
N VAL A 34 -1.07 5.11 -23.08
CA VAL A 34 -1.12 3.68 -22.74
C VAL A 34 -1.68 2.92 -23.94
N THR A 35 -0.84 2.13 -24.60
CA THR A 35 -1.26 1.29 -25.74
C THR A 35 -1.71 -0.10 -25.31
N THR A 36 -1.23 -0.58 -24.17
CA THR A 36 -1.62 -1.86 -23.58
C THR A 36 -1.98 -1.67 -22.12
N ALA A 37 -3.27 -1.71 -21.82
CA ALA A 37 -3.80 -1.71 -20.46
C ALA A 37 -3.93 -3.18 -20.00
N ILE A 38 -3.26 -3.54 -18.90
CA ILE A 38 -3.19 -4.91 -18.37
C ILE A 38 -4.08 -4.99 -17.14
N ASP A 39 -5.12 -5.79 -17.22
CA ASP A 39 -6.09 -6.01 -16.15
C ASP A 39 -5.79 -7.33 -15.43
N LEU A 40 -5.57 -7.26 -14.11
CA LEU A 40 -5.25 -8.39 -13.24
C LEU A 40 -6.49 -8.96 -12.52
N SER A 41 -7.70 -8.43 -12.76
CA SER A 41 -8.92 -8.79 -12.03
C SER A 41 -9.33 -10.26 -12.14
N GLY A 42 -8.76 -11.01 -13.10
CA GLY A 42 -9.01 -12.44 -13.26
C GLY A 42 -8.10 -13.36 -12.46
N LEU A 43 -7.11 -12.83 -11.74
CA LEU A 43 -6.05 -13.63 -11.12
C LEU A 43 -6.26 -13.90 -9.61
N GLY A 44 -7.43 -13.55 -9.05
CA GLY A 44 -7.74 -13.77 -7.63
C GLY A 44 -6.85 -12.95 -6.67
N LEU A 45 -6.43 -11.76 -7.09
CA LEU A 45 -5.54 -10.88 -6.32
C LEU A 45 -6.29 -9.78 -5.56
N ASP A 46 -7.57 -9.97 -5.31
CA ASP A 46 -8.48 -9.01 -4.66
C ASP A 46 -8.98 -9.50 -3.29
N THR A 47 -8.24 -10.39 -2.67
CA THR A 47 -8.60 -11.01 -1.38
C THR A 47 -7.65 -10.63 -0.26
N ILE A 48 -8.14 -10.70 0.98
CA ILE A 48 -7.34 -10.63 2.20
C ILE A 48 -7.44 -11.97 2.90
N THR A 49 -6.30 -12.64 3.08
CA THR A 49 -6.20 -13.89 3.83
C THR A 49 -5.51 -13.59 5.16
N GLU A 50 -6.10 -14.06 6.24
CA GLU A 50 -5.54 -13.95 7.59
C GLU A 50 -5.11 -15.33 8.08
N THR A 51 -3.86 -15.42 8.55
CA THR A 51 -3.31 -16.59 9.23
C THR A 51 -2.96 -16.23 10.68
N GLU A 52 -2.42 -17.16 11.43
CA GLU A 52 -1.92 -16.89 12.78
C GLU A 52 -0.76 -15.89 12.77
N SER A 53 0.10 -15.93 11.75
CA SER A 53 1.37 -15.17 11.68
C SER A 53 1.33 -13.96 10.75
N GLU A 54 0.39 -13.88 9.80
CA GLU A 54 0.41 -12.83 8.80
C GLU A 54 -0.98 -12.51 8.21
N PHE A 55 -1.11 -11.31 7.65
CA PHE A 55 -2.16 -10.94 6.70
C PHE A 55 -1.54 -10.90 5.31
N VAL A 56 -2.14 -11.62 4.37
CA VAL A 56 -1.75 -11.64 2.95
C VAL A 56 -2.82 -10.92 2.15
N ILE A 57 -2.47 -9.77 1.57
CA ILE A 57 -3.37 -8.86 0.89
C ILE A 57 -3.02 -8.85 -0.60
N GLY A 58 -3.93 -9.26 -1.47
CA GLY A 58 -3.74 -9.20 -2.91
C GLY A 58 -3.64 -7.74 -3.40
N CYS A 59 -2.84 -7.49 -4.42
CA CYS A 59 -2.59 -6.14 -4.92
C CYS A 59 -3.85 -5.45 -5.48
N MET A 60 -4.84 -6.23 -5.91
CA MET A 60 -6.11 -5.73 -6.46
C MET A 60 -7.18 -5.51 -5.39
N THR A 61 -6.90 -5.81 -4.11
CA THR A 61 -7.82 -5.56 -2.99
C THR A 61 -8.20 -4.08 -2.93
N PRO A 62 -9.50 -3.74 -2.94
CA PRO A 62 -9.96 -2.36 -2.76
C PRO A 62 -9.56 -1.79 -1.40
N LEU A 63 -9.29 -0.49 -1.34
CA LEU A 63 -9.01 0.18 -0.06
C LEU A 63 -10.19 0.06 0.91
N ARG A 64 -11.40 -0.07 0.39
CA ARG A 64 -12.61 -0.24 1.21
C ARG A 64 -12.60 -1.57 1.97
N ASP A 65 -12.16 -2.64 1.34
CA ASP A 65 -12.09 -3.96 1.96
C ASP A 65 -11.01 -3.97 3.05
N LEU A 66 -9.87 -3.30 2.79
CA LEU A 66 -8.83 -3.10 3.79
C LEU A 66 -9.36 -2.29 5.00
N GLU A 67 -10.15 -1.23 4.77
CA GLU A 67 -10.77 -0.40 5.80
C GLU A 67 -11.75 -1.18 6.69
N LEU A 68 -12.48 -2.13 6.11
CA LEU A 68 -13.53 -2.88 6.78
C LEU A 68 -13.05 -4.21 7.39
N HIS A 69 -11.85 -4.66 7.08
CA HIS A 69 -11.35 -5.97 7.51
C HIS A 69 -11.21 -6.04 9.04
N GLN A 70 -12.01 -6.88 9.67
CA GLN A 70 -12.10 -6.95 11.13
C GLN A 70 -10.78 -7.39 11.80
N GLY A 71 -10.07 -8.36 11.22
CA GLY A 71 -8.78 -8.82 11.75
C GLY A 71 -7.73 -7.72 11.77
N LEU A 72 -7.61 -6.96 10.66
CA LEU A 72 -6.71 -5.80 10.59
C LEU A 72 -7.11 -4.69 11.57
N HIS A 73 -8.42 -4.44 11.72
CA HIS A 73 -8.93 -3.47 12.69
C HIS A 73 -8.53 -3.87 14.12
N THR A 74 -8.73 -5.13 14.49
CA THR A 74 -8.39 -5.65 15.82
C THR A 74 -6.89 -5.62 16.06
N TYR A 75 -6.09 -6.09 15.11
CA TYR A 75 -4.62 -6.14 15.20
C TYR A 75 -4.00 -4.76 15.38
N THR A 76 -4.47 -3.76 14.62
CA THR A 76 -3.94 -2.38 14.67
C THR A 76 -4.71 -1.46 15.61
N LYS A 77 -5.65 -1.99 16.40
CA LYS A 77 -6.56 -1.21 17.27
C LYS A 77 -7.21 -0.03 16.55
N GLY A 78 -7.56 -0.24 15.28
CA GLY A 78 -8.24 0.74 14.43
C GLY A 78 -7.34 1.69 13.65
N ALA A 79 -6.02 1.66 13.83
CA ALA A 79 -5.11 2.60 13.15
C ALA A 79 -5.18 2.46 11.62
N ILE A 80 -5.30 1.23 11.09
CA ILE A 80 -5.44 1.03 9.65
C ILE A 80 -6.73 1.64 9.11
N ARG A 81 -7.84 1.51 9.83
CA ARG A 81 -9.11 2.16 9.46
C ARG A 81 -8.99 3.68 9.52
N GLU A 82 -8.31 4.21 10.54
CA GLU A 82 -8.06 5.65 10.69
C GLU A 82 -7.27 6.20 9.48
N SER A 83 -6.26 5.48 9.01
CA SER A 83 -5.46 5.90 7.86
C SER A 83 -6.26 5.93 6.54
N LEU A 84 -7.33 5.14 6.44
CA LEU A 84 -8.09 4.98 5.20
C LEU A 84 -9.34 5.84 5.12
N ARG A 85 -10.03 6.06 6.26
CA ARG A 85 -11.40 6.64 6.29
C ARG A 85 -11.53 8.02 5.65
N HIS A 86 -10.43 8.78 5.56
CA HIS A 86 -10.39 10.12 4.99
C HIS A 86 -9.85 10.17 3.56
N ILE A 87 -9.52 9.04 2.97
CA ILE A 87 -9.12 8.98 1.56
C ILE A 87 -10.37 9.21 0.70
N VAL A 88 -10.56 10.45 0.28
CA VAL A 88 -11.66 10.94 -0.54
C VAL A 88 -13.03 10.47 0.00
N GLY A 89 -13.68 9.53 -0.65
CA GLY A 89 -15.00 9.00 -0.29
C GLY A 89 -15.07 7.47 -0.47
N VAL A 90 -16.20 6.89 -0.07
CA VAL A 90 -16.42 5.43 -0.16
C VAL A 90 -16.29 4.94 -1.60
N GLN A 91 -16.87 5.66 -2.56
CA GLN A 91 -16.81 5.30 -3.99
C GLN A 91 -15.38 5.24 -4.50
N PHE A 92 -14.54 6.20 -4.07
CA PHE A 92 -13.13 6.21 -4.41
C PHE A 92 -12.41 4.98 -3.82
N ARG A 93 -12.65 4.67 -2.54
CA ARG A 93 -12.04 3.54 -1.87
C ARG A 93 -12.52 2.17 -2.38
N ASN A 94 -13.73 2.10 -2.95
CA ASN A 94 -14.20 0.90 -3.66
C ASN A 94 -13.44 0.65 -4.96
N CYS A 95 -12.89 1.69 -5.58
CA CYS A 95 -12.13 1.59 -6.84
C CYS A 95 -10.61 1.51 -6.61
N ALA A 96 -10.08 2.36 -5.72
CA ALA A 96 -8.64 2.42 -5.45
C ALA A 96 -8.17 1.10 -4.81
N THR A 97 -7.03 0.57 -5.29
CA THR A 97 -6.47 -0.69 -4.80
C THR A 97 -5.27 -0.47 -3.88
N VAL A 98 -5.04 -1.42 -2.99
CA VAL A 98 -3.88 -1.42 -2.10
C VAL A 98 -2.59 -1.43 -2.93
N GLY A 99 -2.51 -2.31 -3.93
CA GLY A 99 -1.35 -2.39 -4.82
C GLY A 99 -1.07 -1.08 -5.56
N GLY A 100 -2.11 -0.40 -6.06
CA GLY A 100 -1.96 0.90 -6.71
C GLY A 100 -1.38 1.97 -5.78
N SER A 101 -1.82 1.97 -4.51
CA SER A 101 -1.33 2.89 -3.48
C SER A 101 0.14 2.64 -3.12
N ILE A 102 0.56 1.37 -3.06
CA ILE A 102 1.93 0.98 -2.73
C ILE A 102 2.87 1.15 -3.94
N TRP A 103 2.47 0.69 -5.13
CA TRP A 103 3.28 0.83 -6.35
C TRP A 103 3.51 2.29 -6.74
N GLY A 104 2.52 3.15 -6.49
CA GLY A 104 2.61 4.58 -6.75
C GLY A 104 3.73 5.27 -5.99
N ARG A 105 4.05 4.80 -4.78
CA ARG A 105 5.09 5.34 -3.87
C ARG A 105 4.94 6.83 -3.64
N PHE A 106 3.69 7.32 -3.60
CA PHE A 106 3.40 8.72 -3.34
C PHE A 106 3.64 9.05 -1.86
N GLY A 107 4.39 10.12 -1.58
CA GLY A 107 4.67 10.54 -0.21
C GLY A 107 3.43 10.90 0.61
N PHE A 108 2.36 11.35 -0.05
CA PHE A 108 1.08 11.66 0.58
C PHE A 108 0.16 10.44 0.79
N SER A 109 0.62 9.23 0.44
CA SER A 109 -0.20 8.02 0.58
C SER A 109 -0.35 7.64 2.05
N ASP A 110 -1.57 7.81 2.56
CA ASP A 110 -1.94 7.36 3.91
C ASP A 110 -1.70 5.85 4.08
N VAL A 111 -2.02 5.07 3.04
CA VAL A 111 -1.80 3.61 3.01
C VAL A 111 -0.32 3.27 3.16
N LEU A 112 0.54 3.94 2.38
CA LEU A 112 1.97 3.69 2.42
C LEU A 112 2.56 4.08 3.79
N THR A 113 2.18 5.25 4.33
CA THR A 113 2.61 5.71 5.64
C THR A 113 2.22 4.73 6.75
N MET A 114 0.99 4.21 6.71
CA MET A 114 0.52 3.21 7.67
C MET A 114 1.28 1.89 7.56
N LEU A 115 1.43 1.36 6.34
CA LEU A 115 2.05 0.05 6.14
C LEU A 115 3.57 0.06 6.35
N LEU A 116 4.26 1.18 6.13
CA LEU A 116 5.67 1.33 6.46
C LEU A 116 5.96 1.27 7.97
N ALA A 117 5.00 1.62 8.80
CA ALA A 117 5.15 1.50 10.25
C ALA A 117 5.01 0.04 10.74
N LEU A 118 4.35 -0.82 9.97
CA LEU A 118 4.17 -2.24 10.28
C LEU A 118 5.33 -3.07 9.71
N ASP A 119 5.43 -4.34 10.15
CA ASP A 119 6.36 -5.29 9.56
C ASP A 119 5.78 -5.83 8.26
N THR A 120 5.96 -5.04 7.20
CA THR A 120 5.33 -5.25 5.90
C THR A 120 6.35 -5.61 4.85
N GLU A 121 6.04 -6.64 4.08
CA GLU A 121 6.75 -7.05 2.86
C GLU A 121 5.83 -6.88 1.65
N VAL A 122 6.42 -6.73 0.48
CA VAL A 122 5.76 -6.83 -0.82
C VAL A 122 6.27 -8.06 -1.55
N GLU A 123 5.38 -8.75 -2.23
CA GLU A 123 5.72 -9.83 -3.14
C GLU A 123 5.65 -9.32 -4.58
N LEU A 124 6.80 -9.35 -5.23
CA LEU A 124 6.95 -9.03 -6.65
C LEU A 124 7.02 -10.34 -7.45
N PHE A 125 6.48 -10.34 -8.67
CA PHE A 125 6.41 -11.56 -9.48
C PHE A 125 7.79 -12.13 -9.80
N LYS A 126 8.76 -11.31 -10.18
CA LYS A 126 10.16 -11.72 -10.44
C LYS A 126 11.07 -11.42 -9.27
N GLY A 127 10.86 -10.30 -8.59
CA GLY A 127 11.70 -9.84 -7.49
C GLY A 127 11.50 -10.59 -6.18
N GLY A 128 10.45 -11.42 -6.06
CA GLY A 128 10.15 -12.14 -4.83
C GLY A 128 9.70 -11.23 -3.67
N ARG A 129 9.89 -11.68 -2.44
CA ARG A 129 9.54 -10.92 -1.23
C ARG A 129 10.63 -9.90 -0.89
N VAL A 130 10.23 -8.65 -0.68
CA VAL A 130 11.09 -7.52 -0.34
C VAL A 130 10.44 -6.73 0.79
N CYS A 131 11.23 -6.26 1.77
CA CYS A 131 10.72 -5.36 2.80
C CYS A 131 10.14 -4.09 2.17
N LEU A 132 9.01 -3.61 2.67
CA LEU A 132 8.36 -2.42 2.13
C LEU A 132 9.27 -1.18 2.23
N SER A 133 10.05 -1.06 3.30
CA SER A 133 11.03 0.01 3.50
C SER A 133 12.14 0.04 2.42
N ASP A 134 12.51 -1.12 1.89
CA ASP A 134 13.48 -1.22 0.81
C ASP A 134 12.81 -1.02 -0.54
N PHE A 135 11.62 -1.62 -0.74
CA PHE A 135 10.85 -1.45 -1.96
C PHE A 135 10.60 0.04 -2.30
N VAL A 136 10.33 0.89 -1.32
CA VAL A 136 10.09 2.33 -1.58
C VAL A 136 11.33 3.07 -2.05
N LYS A 137 12.53 2.54 -1.75
CA LYS A 137 13.83 3.09 -2.19
C LYS A 137 14.27 2.57 -3.56
N MET A 138 13.75 1.39 -3.98
CA MET A 138 14.11 0.78 -5.26
C MET A 138 13.71 1.67 -6.44
N PRO A 139 14.46 1.68 -7.53
CA PRO A 139 14.02 2.30 -8.78
C PRO A 139 12.71 1.65 -9.25
N LYS A 140 11.86 2.44 -9.93
CA LYS A 140 10.66 1.88 -10.56
C LYS A 140 11.08 1.05 -11.76
N ASP A 141 10.65 -0.18 -11.78
CA ASP A 141 10.87 -1.16 -12.84
C ASP A 141 9.54 -1.55 -13.53
N ARG A 142 9.52 -2.70 -14.17
CA ARG A 142 8.36 -3.27 -14.87
C ARG A 142 7.94 -4.61 -14.30
N ASP A 143 8.31 -4.89 -13.07
CA ASP A 143 7.79 -6.04 -12.35
C ASP A 143 6.31 -5.86 -12.00
N ILE A 144 5.69 -6.87 -11.45
CA ILE A 144 4.30 -6.86 -11.00
C ILE A 144 4.27 -7.05 -9.50
N LEU A 145 3.66 -6.10 -8.81
CA LEU A 145 3.32 -6.25 -7.41
C LEU A 145 2.14 -7.23 -7.30
N VAL A 146 2.36 -8.34 -6.62
CA VAL A 146 1.37 -9.43 -6.49
C VAL A 146 0.61 -9.33 -5.18
N ARG A 147 1.33 -9.21 -4.06
CA ARG A 147 0.75 -9.17 -2.72
C ARG A 147 1.49 -8.22 -1.80
N ILE A 148 0.81 -7.82 -0.76
CA ILE A 148 1.35 -7.14 0.41
C ILE A 148 1.17 -8.06 1.61
N ILE A 149 2.23 -8.32 2.37
CA ILE A 149 2.24 -9.23 3.50
C ILE A 149 2.54 -8.43 4.76
N ILE A 150 1.65 -8.46 5.75
CA ILE A 150 1.87 -7.84 7.07
C ILE A 150 2.11 -8.96 8.07
N LYS A 151 3.31 -9.03 8.62
CA LYS A 151 3.65 -9.98 9.68
C LYS A 151 3.01 -9.55 11.00
N LYS A 152 2.42 -10.49 11.70
CA LYS A 152 1.80 -10.24 13.00
C LYS A 152 2.86 -10.31 14.10
N THR A 153 3.15 -9.17 14.68
CA THR A 153 4.03 -9.03 15.84
C THR A 153 3.27 -8.28 16.94
N PRO A 154 3.53 -8.53 18.23
CA PRO A 154 2.95 -7.74 19.30
C PRO A 154 3.31 -6.26 19.11
N LEU A 155 2.30 -5.39 19.04
CA LEU A 155 2.53 -3.97 18.81
C LEU A 155 1.42 -3.08 19.39
N LYS A 156 1.79 -1.81 19.59
CA LYS A 156 0.83 -0.71 19.70
C LYS A 156 1.11 0.24 18.54
N VAL A 157 0.09 0.68 17.84
CA VAL A 157 0.23 1.57 16.70
C VAL A 157 -0.85 2.64 16.72
N VAL A 158 -0.47 3.85 16.32
CA VAL A 158 -1.38 4.98 16.16
C VAL A 158 -1.11 5.65 14.83
N TYR A 159 -2.17 6.07 14.15
CA TYR A 159 -2.11 6.85 12.93
C TYR A 159 -2.82 8.18 13.13
N LEU A 160 -2.17 9.27 12.72
CA LEU A 160 -2.70 10.63 12.76
C LEU A 160 -2.44 11.33 11.43
N SER A 161 -3.35 12.19 11.02
CA SER A 161 -3.13 13.06 9.85
C SER A 161 -3.72 14.43 10.05
N GLN A 162 -2.99 15.45 9.60
CA GLN A 162 -3.46 16.84 9.51
C GLN A 162 -3.86 17.12 8.06
N ARG A 163 -5.07 17.64 7.87
CA ARG A 163 -5.64 17.97 6.56
C ARG A 163 -6.29 19.36 6.62
N ASN A 164 -6.30 20.08 5.50
CA ASN A 164 -7.01 21.36 5.39
C ASN A 164 -8.53 21.15 5.37
N SER A 165 -8.97 20.12 4.65
CA SER A 165 -10.36 19.65 4.72
C SER A 165 -10.40 18.14 4.87
N LYS A 166 -11.54 17.60 5.32
CA LYS A 166 -11.69 16.21 5.79
C LYS A 166 -11.22 15.15 4.79
N THR A 167 -11.44 15.37 3.50
CA THR A 167 -11.15 14.39 2.43
C THR A 167 -10.02 14.84 1.51
N ASP A 168 -9.31 15.90 1.88
CA ASP A 168 -8.16 16.41 1.14
C ASP A 168 -6.93 15.52 1.36
N PHE A 169 -5.88 15.73 0.57
CA PHE A 169 -4.58 15.13 0.85
C PHE A 169 -4.08 15.57 2.22
N PRO A 170 -3.39 14.71 2.95
CA PRO A 170 -2.78 15.15 4.20
C PRO A 170 -1.69 16.20 3.93
N VAL A 171 -1.69 17.25 4.74
CA VAL A 171 -0.55 18.17 4.85
C VAL A 171 0.61 17.48 5.54
N LEU A 172 0.29 16.67 6.55
CA LEU A 172 1.19 15.79 7.27
C LEU A 172 0.43 14.53 7.68
N ALA A 173 1.04 13.38 7.49
CA ALA A 173 0.59 12.11 8.05
C ALA A 173 1.69 11.54 8.95
N CYS A 174 1.30 10.89 10.02
CA CYS A 174 2.23 10.27 10.96
C CYS A 174 1.67 8.93 11.42
N CYS A 175 2.51 7.91 11.43
CA CYS A 175 2.20 6.62 12.03
C CYS A 175 3.32 6.23 12.98
N ILE A 176 2.99 5.93 14.22
CA ILE A 176 3.96 5.52 15.24
C ILE A 176 3.60 4.11 15.70
N ARG A 177 4.57 3.20 15.65
CA ARG A 177 4.51 1.84 16.18
C ARG A 177 5.48 1.68 17.35
N LEU A 178 4.99 1.08 18.41
CA LEU A 178 5.77 0.58 19.54
C LEU A 178 5.74 -0.95 19.52
N SER A 179 6.89 -1.58 19.61
CA SER A 179 7.03 -3.03 19.71
C SER A 179 8.22 -3.38 20.62
N GLU A 180 8.46 -4.66 20.84
CA GLU A 180 9.64 -5.14 21.57
C GLU A 180 10.97 -4.74 20.89
N ASN A 181 10.94 -4.50 19.57
CA ASN A 181 12.09 -4.06 18.77
C ASN A 181 12.25 -2.53 18.72
N GLY A 182 11.64 -1.79 19.67
CA GLY A 182 11.73 -0.34 19.74
C GLY A 182 10.60 0.42 19.08
N VAL A 183 10.85 1.69 18.82
CA VAL A 183 9.89 2.65 18.22
C VAL A 183 10.18 2.79 16.74
N ARG A 184 9.11 2.76 15.95
CA ARG A 184 9.15 3.08 14.51
C ARG A 184 8.19 4.23 14.24
N ALA A 185 8.69 5.35 13.74
CA ALA A 185 7.90 6.50 13.35
C ALA A 185 7.99 6.72 11.84
N VAL A 186 6.85 6.87 11.18
CA VAL A 186 6.75 7.13 9.74
C VAL A 186 6.03 8.44 9.53
N TYR A 187 6.63 9.33 8.77
CA TYR A 187 6.06 10.60 8.36
C TYR A 187 5.74 10.58 6.86
N GLY A 188 4.53 10.96 6.49
CA GLY A 188 4.08 11.06 5.11
C GLY A 188 3.66 12.48 4.75
N ALA A 189 3.50 12.74 3.45
CA ALA A 189 3.18 14.01 2.82
C ALA A 189 4.31 15.06 2.88
N ARG A 190 4.96 15.25 3.98
CA ARG A 190 6.13 16.10 4.16
C ARG A 190 7.30 15.26 4.68
N PRO A 191 8.51 15.43 4.14
CA PRO A 191 8.98 16.33 3.07
C PRO A 191 8.84 15.73 1.64
N ALA A 192 7.69 15.38 1.17
CA ALA A 192 7.33 14.87 -0.16
C ALA A 192 7.46 13.35 -0.36
N LYS A 193 8.23 12.64 0.45
CA LYS A 193 8.27 11.15 0.48
C LYS A 193 7.89 10.67 1.86
N ALA A 194 7.35 9.47 1.96
CA ALA A 194 7.21 8.81 3.25
C ALA A 194 8.61 8.54 3.82
N PHE A 195 8.84 8.97 5.04
CA PHE A 195 10.11 8.91 5.74
C PHE A 195 9.96 8.03 6.98
N LEU A 196 10.81 7.01 7.09
CA LEU A 196 10.84 6.07 8.20
C LEU A 196 12.01 6.42 9.13
N LEU A 197 11.69 6.59 10.41
CA LEU A 197 12.65 6.66 11.50
C LEU A 197 12.49 5.41 12.36
N GLU A 198 13.58 4.75 12.64
CA GLU A 198 13.68 3.65 13.61
C GLU A 198 14.58 4.09 14.75
N ASP A 199 14.09 3.93 15.95
CA ASP A 199 14.84 4.22 17.17
C ASP A 199 15.09 2.91 17.90
N GLU A 200 16.25 2.33 17.66
CA GLU A 200 16.71 1.11 18.34
C GLU A 200 17.25 1.39 19.73
N GLU A 201 17.59 2.66 20.03
CA GLU A 201 18.21 3.09 21.29
C GLU A 201 17.22 3.70 22.30
N GLY A 202 15.94 3.89 21.91
CA GLY A 202 14.89 4.43 22.77
C GLY A 202 15.01 5.93 23.06
N LEU A 203 15.53 6.70 22.08
CA LEU A 203 15.74 8.14 22.18
C LEU A 203 14.57 8.99 21.65
N LEU A 204 13.54 8.36 21.05
CA LEU A 204 12.31 9.01 20.56
C LEU A 204 11.19 9.01 21.58
#